data_34370c1c96c4d6e5b0fbc7ace8ce3d54
#
_entry.id   34370c1c96c4d6e5b0fbc7ace8ce3d54
#
_cell.length_a   1.000
_cell.length_b   1.000
_cell.length_c   1.000
_cell.angle_alpha   90.00
_cell.angle_beta   90.00
_cell.angle_gamma   90.00
#
_symmetry.space_group_name_H-M   'P 1'
#
loop_
_entity.id
_entity.type
_entity.pdbx_description
1 polymer ?
#
loop_
_entity_poly.entity_id
_entity_poly.type
_entity_poly.pdbx_seq_one_letter_code
_entity_poly.pdbx_strand_id
1 'polypeptide(L)'
;MSTNTTSKRTTTATQGRSQEISRPVARKAGWGDLDVRAVDTARLLAADAVQKVGNGHPGTAMSLAPVAYLLQQNVMTHDPSDPAWLGRDRFVLSCGHSSLTLYVQLFLGGYGLELKDLKSLRTWGSQTPGHPEVHPT
;
A
#
# COMPACT_ATOMS: atom_id res chain seq x y z
N MET A 1 -53.41 26.26 -19.80
CA MET A 1 -53.06 24.99 -19.13
C MET A 1 -51.72 24.52 -19.67
N SER A 2 -50.65 24.80 -18.93
CA SER A 2 -49.28 24.43 -19.31
C SER A 2 -48.83 23.29 -18.42
N THR A 3 -48.58 22.12 -18.97
CA THR A 3 -48.05 20.96 -18.23
C THR A 3 -46.54 20.96 -18.30
N ASN A 4 -45.92 21.18 -17.16
CA ASN A 4 -44.48 21.21 -16.98
C ASN A 4 -44.00 19.78 -16.70
N THR A 5 -43.32 19.11 -17.67
CA THR A 5 -42.79 17.78 -17.51
C THR A 5 -41.33 17.88 -17.07
N THR A 6 -41.09 17.68 -15.77
CA THR A 6 -39.75 17.64 -15.18
C THR A 6 -39.07 16.30 -15.49
N SER A 7 -38.11 16.31 -16.41
CA SER A 7 -37.24 15.18 -16.69
C SER A 7 -36.27 14.92 -15.53
N LYS A 8 -36.45 13.83 -14.82
CA LYS A 8 -35.45 13.35 -13.82
C LYS A 8 -34.25 12.75 -14.56
N ARG A 9 -33.14 13.46 -14.53
CA ARG A 9 -31.84 12.97 -14.96
C ARG A 9 -31.31 11.98 -13.93
N THR A 10 -31.35 10.69 -14.25
CA THR A 10 -30.74 9.65 -13.42
C THR A 10 -29.23 9.67 -13.69
N THR A 11 -28.47 10.19 -12.75
CA THR A 11 -27.01 10.11 -12.74
C THR A 11 -26.62 8.70 -12.31
N THR A 12 -26.33 7.83 -13.26
CA THR A 12 -25.72 6.52 -12.99
C THR A 12 -24.25 6.75 -12.70
N ALA A 13 -23.88 6.65 -11.44
CA ALA A 13 -22.52 6.82 -10.98
C ALA A 13 -21.60 5.73 -11.53
N THR A 14 -20.49 6.17 -12.10
CA THR A 14 -19.40 5.34 -12.61
C THR A 14 -18.60 4.73 -11.44
N GLN A 15 -19.19 3.81 -10.69
CA GLN A 15 -18.53 3.11 -9.57
C GLN A 15 -17.95 1.74 -9.94
N GLY A 16 -17.94 1.34 -11.23
CA GLY A 16 -17.76 -0.05 -11.61
C GLY A 16 -16.33 -0.49 -11.98
N ARG A 17 -15.39 0.40 -12.30
CA ARG A 17 -14.17 0.00 -13.00
C ARG A 17 -12.92 -0.27 -12.14
N SER A 18 -12.78 0.33 -11.00
CA SER A 18 -11.60 0.13 -10.14
C SER A 18 -11.67 -1.17 -9.30
N GLN A 19 -12.86 -1.71 -9.07
CA GLN A 19 -13.05 -2.93 -8.27
C GLN A 19 -12.77 -4.25 -9.03
N GLU A 20 -12.70 -4.23 -10.34
CA GLU A 20 -12.63 -5.47 -11.15
C GLU A 20 -11.22 -6.08 -11.25
N ILE A 21 -10.17 -5.29 -11.12
CA ILE A 21 -8.79 -5.74 -11.33
C ILE A 21 -8.24 -6.56 -10.15
N SER A 22 -8.69 -6.29 -8.93
CA SER A 22 -8.22 -6.99 -7.72
C SER A 22 -9.05 -8.24 -7.34
N ARG A 23 -10.23 -8.41 -7.91
CA ARG A 23 -11.20 -9.47 -7.54
C ARG A 23 -10.72 -10.91 -7.67
N PRO A 24 -9.92 -11.31 -8.70
CA PRO A 24 -9.50 -12.71 -8.82
C PRO A 24 -8.52 -13.13 -7.72
N VAL A 25 -7.60 -12.22 -7.33
CA VAL A 25 -6.62 -12.48 -6.26
C VAL A 25 -7.32 -12.48 -4.90
N ALA A 26 -8.18 -11.52 -4.65
CA ALA A 26 -8.96 -11.41 -3.43
C ALA A 26 -9.80 -12.68 -3.14
N ARG A 27 -10.48 -13.22 -4.15
CA ARG A 27 -11.29 -14.46 -4.01
C ARG A 27 -10.45 -15.67 -3.63
N LYS A 28 -9.26 -15.82 -4.22
CA LYS A 28 -8.36 -16.94 -3.91
C LYS A 28 -7.74 -16.83 -2.52
N ALA A 29 -7.50 -15.62 -2.05
CA ALA A 29 -6.94 -15.35 -0.73
C ALA A 29 -8.00 -15.34 0.40
N GLY A 30 -9.29 -15.44 0.06
CA GLY A 30 -10.38 -15.33 1.03
C GLY A 30 -10.58 -13.90 1.58
N TRP A 31 -10.13 -12.88 0.85
CA TRP A 31 -10.18 -11.49 1.27
C TRP A 31 -11.60 -10.89 1.22
N GLY A 32 -11.91 -10.06 2.21
CA GLY A 32 -13.06 -9.17 2.23
C GLY A 32 -12.75 -7.79 1.65
N ASP A 33 -13.72 -6.88 1.73
CA ASP A 33 -13.59 -5.52 1.19
C ASP A 33 -12.50 -4.70 1.91
N LEU A 34 -12.25 -4.96 3.19
CA LEU A 34 -11.20 -4.28 3.94
C LEU A 34 -9.81 -4.64 3.41
N ASP A 35 -9.57 -5.91 3.14
CA ASP A 35 -8.30 -6.39 2.60
C ASP A 35 -8.01 -5.78 1.23
N VAL A 36 -9.02 -5.76 0.36
CA VAL A 36 -8.92 -5.14 -0.97
C VAL A 36 -8.57 -3.67 -0.86
N ARG A 37 -9.26 -2.92 0.03
CA ARG A 37 -8.97 -1.50 0.25
C ARG A 37 -7.57 -1.27 0.84
N ALA A 38 -7.11 -2.14 1.74
CA ALA A 38 -5.77 -2.05 2.30
C ALA A 38 -4.70 -2.21 1.21
N VAL A 39 -4.87 -3.20 0.32
CA VAL A 39 -3.97 -3.40 -0.83
C VAL A 39 -3.99 -2.22 -1.79
N ASP A 40 -5.16 -1.69 -2.10
CA ASP A 40 -5.28 -0.53 -2.99
C ASP A 40 -4.69 0.74 -2.34
N THR A 41 -4.85 0.90 -1.02
CA THR A 41 -4.18 1.96 -0.26
C THR A 41 -2.66 1.82 -0.35
N ALA A 42 -2.13 0.61 -0.19
CA ALA A 42 -0.68 0.38 -0.32
C ALA A 42 -0.15 0.75 -1.71
N ARG A 43 -0.90 0.44 -2.77
CA ARG A 43 -0.57 0.83 -4.15
C ARG A 43 -0.54 2.34 -4.34
N LEU A 44 -1.57 3.02 -3.83
CA LEU A 44 -1.68 4.48 -3.95
C LEU A 44 -0.57 5.18 -3.16
N LEU A 45 -0.29 4.74 -1.93
CA LEU A 45 0.81 5.29 -1.13
C LEU A 45 2.17 5.15 -1.85
N ALA A 46 2.41 4.03 -2.51
CA ALA A 46 3.65 3.84 -3.28
C ALA A 46 3.72 4.79 -4.49
N ALA A 47 2.63 4.96 -5.23
CA ALA A 47 2.56 5.89 -6.35
C ALA A 47 2.73 7.34 -5.89
N ASP A 48 2.01 7.75 -4.85
CA ASP A 48 2.03 9.10 -4.30
C ASP A 48 3.40 9.48 -3.72
N ALA A 49 4.08 8.54 -3.04
CA ALA A 49 5.42 8.77 -2.52
C ALA A 49 6.42 9.09 -3.64
N VAL A 50 6.40 8.31 -4.74
CA VAL A 50 7.25 8.58 -5.91
C VAL A 50 6.85 9.87 -6.61
N GLN A 51 5.56 10.11 -6.78
CA GLN A 51 5.04 11.34 -7.39
C GLN A 51 5.48 12.58 -6.60
N LYS A 52 5.43 12.50 -5.26
CA LYS A 52 5.81 13.60 -4.38
C LYS A 52 7.28 13.99 -4.51
N VAL A 53 8.18 13.01 -4.61
CA VAL A 53 9.63 13.27 -4.69
C VAL A 53 10.16 13.38 -6.12
N GLY A 54 9.36 13.03 -7.12
CA GLY A 54 9.68 13.13 -8.53
C GLY A 54 10.66 12.08 -9.06
N ASN A 55 11.01 11.06 -8.24
CA ASN A 55 11.89 9.97 -8.66
C ASN A 55 11.64 8.72 -7.82
N GLY A 56 11.95 7.54 -8.35
CA GLY A 56 11.79 6.26 -7.66
C GLY A 56 11.18 5.17 -8.54
N HIS A 57 10.82 4.05 -7.91
CA HIS A 57 10.33 2.84 -8.59
C HIS A 57 8.95 2.45 -8.03
N PRO A 58 7.84 3.01 -8.55
CA PRO A 58 6.51 2.70 -8.03
C PRO A 58 5.99 1.34 -8.50
N GLY A 59 6.39 0.90 -9.69
CA GLY A 59 5.79 -0.26 -10.37
C GLY A 59 5.87 -1.55 -9.58
N THR A 60 7.05 -1.87 -9.04
CA THR A 60 7.25 -3.08 -8.23
C THR A 60 6.46 -3.04 -6.93
N ALA A 61 6.47 -1.90 -6.22
CA ALA A 61 5.71 -1.76 -4.98
C ALA A 61 4.20 -1.87 -5.21
N MET A 62 3.70 -1.35 -6.33
CA MET A 62 2.29 -1.49 -6.72
C MET A 62 1.93 -2.93 -7.08
N SER A 63 2.76 -3.60 -7.87
CA SER A 63 2.50 -4.98 -8.33
C SER A 63 2.64 -6.01 -7.20
N LEU A 64 3.56 -5.80 -6.28
CA LEU A 64 3.79 -6.67 -5.12
C LEU A 64 2.91 -6.34 -3.91
N ALA A 65 2.13 -5.26 -3.92
CA ALA A 65 1.28 -4.89 -2.78
C ALA A 65 0.39 -6.03 -2.28
N PRO A 66 -0.28 -6.83 -3.14
CA PRO A 66 -1.07 -7.97 -2.67
C PRO A 66 -0.23 -9.04 -1.98
N VAL A 67 0.97 -9.32 -2.49
CA VAL A 67 1.87 -10.33 -1.91
C VAL A 67 2.42 -9.85 -0.58
N ALA A 68 2.88 -8.61 -0.51
CA ALA A 68 3.39 -8.02 0.72
C ALA A 68 2.31 -7.96 1.81
N TYR A 69 1.09 -7.57 1.45
CA TYR A 69 -0.06 -7.58 2.36
C TYR A 69 -0.34 -8.99 2.87
N LEU A 70 -0.41 -9.99 1.98
CA LEU A 70 -0.66 -11.39 2.36
C LEU A 70 0.41 -11.91 3.33
N LEU A 71 1.68 -11.63 3.05
CA LEU A 71 2.78 -12.03 3.93
C LEU A 71 2.63 -11.42 5.32
N GLN A 72 2.40 -10.12 5.41
CA GLN A 72 2.28 -9.39 6.67
C GLN A 72 1.04 -9.80 7.47
N GLN A 73 -0.10 -10.01 6.81
CA GLN A 73 -1.37 -10.24 7.52
C GLN A 73 -1.70 -11.71 7.78
N ASN A 74 -1.19 -12.63 6.97
CA ASN A 74 -1.64 -14.02 7.02
C ASN A 74 -0.51 -15.05 7.19
N VAL A 75 0.74 -14.70 6.88
CA VAL A 75 1.84 -15.67 6.84
C VAL A 75 2.85 -15.42 7.95
N MET A 76 3.30 -14.18 8.10
CA MET A 76 4.34 -13.84 9.07
C MET A 76 3.79 -13.70 10.48
N THR A 77 4.52 -14.26 11.42
CA THR A 77 4.33 -14.04 12.85
C THR A 77 5.21 -12.86 13.27
N HIS A 78 4.59 -11.76 13.66
CA HIS A 78 5.31 -10.54 14.05
C HIS A 78 4.47 -9.71 15.02
N ASP A 79 5.14 -8.82 15.77
CA ASP A 79 4.51 -7.88 16.68
C ASP A 79 5.12 -6.48 16.45
N PRO A 80 4.36 -5.51 15.93
CA PRO A 80 4.85 -4.14 15.75
C PRO A 80 5.22 -3.44 17.05
N SER A 81 4.65 -3.86 18.18
CA SER A 81 4.98 -3.29 19.50
C SER A 81 6.30 -3.82 20.09
N ASP A 82 6.77 -4.97 19.60
CA ASP A 82 8.08 -5.55 19.94
C ASP A 82 8.83 -5.99 18.67
N PRO A 83 9.35 -5.07 17.88
CA PRO A 83 10.05 -5.39 16.63
C PRO A 83 11.38 -6.11 16.86
N ALA A 84 11.87 -6.18 18.10
CA ALA A 84 13.08 -6.92 18.48
C ALA A 84 12.81 -8.36 18.91
N TRP A 85 11.55 -8.76 19.07
CA TRP A 85 11.20 -10.11 19.50
C TRP A 85 11.90 -11.20 18.70
N LEU A 86 12.62 -12.09 19.40
CA LEU A 86 13.46 -13.11 18.76
C LEU A 86 12.64 -14.15 17.98
N GLY A 87 11.42 -14.46 18.42
CA GLY A 87 10.53 -15.44 17.79
C GLY A 87 9.79 -14.93 16.55
N ARG A 88 9.96 -13.65 16.18
CA ARG A 88 9.29 -13.10 15.00
C ARG A 88 9.88 -13.63 13.70
N ASP A 89 9.08 -13.71 12.67
CA ASP A 89 9.55 -13.87 11.30
C ASP A 89 10.28 -12.61 10.81
N ARG A 90 11.17 -12.80 9.87
CA ARG A 90 12.00 -11.71 9.32
C ARG A 90 11.76 -11.57 7.83
N PHE A 91 11.27 -10.40 7.45
CA PHE A 91 11.12 -10.06 6.05
C PHE A 91 12.44 -9.53 5.49
N VAL A 92 12.96 -10.18 4.44
CA VAL A 92 14.18 -9.76 3.75
C VAL A 92 13.83 -9.32 2.33
N LEU A 93 14.03 -8.05 2.04
CA LEU A 93 13.84 -7.48 0.70
C LEU A 93 15.15 -7.54 -0.08
N SER A 94 15.31 -8.55 -0.93
CA SER A 94 16.53 -8.69 -1.78
C SER A 94 16.58 -7.66 -2.91
N CYS A 95 15.45 -7.14 -3.32
CA CYS A 95 15.28 -6.19 -4.41
C CYS A 95 15.26 -4.77 -3.87
N GLY A 96 16.42 -4.17 -3.60
CA GLY A 96 16.53 -2.89 -2.89
C GLY A 96 15.77 -1.74 -3.54
N HIS A 97 15.66 -1.69 -4.89
CA HIS A 97 14.88 -0.66 -5.59
C HIS A 97 13.37 -0.74 -5.32
N SER A 98 12.89 -1.86 -4.78
CA SER A 98 11.50 -2.04 -4.35
C SER A 98 11.26 -1.61 -2.90
N SER A 99 12.10 -0.74 -2.36
CA SER A 99 12.05 -0.28 -0.96
C SER A 99 10.67 0.14 -0.47
N LEU A 100 9.87 0.77 -1.33
CA LEU A 100 8.49 1.14 -1.01
C LEU A 100 7.59 -0.06 -0.68
N THR A 101 7.88 -1.26 -1.21
CA THR A 101 7.16 -2.48 -0.80
C THR A 101 7.32 -2.72 0.69
N LEU A 102 8.52 -2.51 1.23
CA LEU A 102 8.78 -2.63 2.67
C LEU A 102 8.22 -1.44 3.44
N TYR A 103 8.54 -0.21 3.04
CA TYR A 103 8.18 1.00 3.81
C TYR A 103 6.67 1.18 3.96
N VAL A 104 5.90 0.90 2.91
CA VAL A 104 4.44 0.99 2.99
C VAL A 104 3.89 -0.05 3.96
N GLN A 105 4.43 -1.27 3.99
CA GLN A 105 4.00 -2.29 4.94
C GLN A 105 4.38 -1.92 6.39
N LEU A 106 5.58 -1.39 6.62
CA LEU A 106 6.00 -0.90 7.94
C LEU A 106 5.12 0.25 8.43
N PHE A 107 4.76 1.19 7.54
CA PHE A 107 3.85 2.28 7.86
C PHE A 107 2.44 1.77 8.22
N LEU A 108 1.84 0.95 7.37
CA LEU A 108 0.49 0.42 7.59
C LEU A 108 0.43 -0.58 8.76
N GLY A 109 1.52 -1.29 9.01
CA GLY A 109 1.65 -2.26 10.08
C GLY A 109 1.96 -1.68 11.46
N GLY A 110 2.18 -0.36 11.56
CA GLY A 110 2.42 0.29 12.86
C GLY A 110 3.85 0.16 13.40
N TYR A 111 4.85 0.00 12.55
CA TYR A 111 6.28 -0.13 12.92
C TYR A 111 6.99 1.21 13.15
N GLY A 112 6.24 2.27 13.39
CA GLY A 112 6.81 3.56 13.76
C GLY A 112 7.09 4.51 12.59
N LEU A 113 6.97 4.06 11.33
CA LEU A 113 6.99 4.97 10.19
C LEU A 113 5.70 5.79 10.14
N GLU A 114 5.83 7.05 9.79
CA GLU A 114 4.71 7.98 9.64
C GLU A 114 4.52 8.38 8.16
N LEU A 115 3.38 8.97 7.84
CA LEU A 115 3.11 9.46 6.48
C LEU A 115 4.14 10.50 6.01
N LYS A 116 4.71 11.27 6.93
CA LYS A 116 5.79 12.23 6.62
C LYS A 116 7.03 11.52 6.07
N ASP A 117 7.33 10.29 6.56
CA ASP A 117 8.49 9.52 6.13
C ASP A 117 8.31 9.01 4.71
N LEU A 118 7.12 8.55 4.34
CA LEU A 118 6.81 8.20 2.95
C LEU A 118 6.89 9.42 2.02
N LYS A 119 6.48 10.61 2.49
CA LYS A 119 6.59 11.88 1.73
C LYS A 119 8.02 12.35 1.55
N SER A 120 8.96 11.88 2.36
CA SER A 120 10.40 12.19 2.27
C SER A 120 11.22 11.04 1.68
N LEU A 121 10.59 10.15 0.94
CA LEU A 121 11.24 9.04 0.23
C LEU A 121 12.49 9.55 -0.51
N ARG A 122 13.63 8.82 -0.37
CA ARG A 122 14.89 9.12 -1.06
C ARG A 122 15.50 10.50 -0.74
N THR A 123 14.96 11.21 0.24
CA THR A 123 15.56 12.45 0.73
C THR A 123 16.71 12.10 1.67
N TRP A 124 17.82 12.85 1.56
CA TRP A 124 18.96 12.64 2.44
C TRP A 124 18.57 12.78 3.92
N GLY A 125 18.98 11.79 4.73
CA GLY A 125 18.64 11.75 6.16
C GLY A 125 17.21 11.31 6.48
N SER A 126 16.40 10.92 5.49
CA SER A 126 15.06 10.37 5.76
C SER A 126 15.12 8.93 6.25
N GLN A 127 14.03 8.51 6.93
CA GLN A 127 13.82 7.12 7.36
C GLN A 127 13.53 6.17 6.18
N THR A 128 13.37 6.69 4.96
CA THR A 128 12.97 5.95 3.78
C THR A 128 13.94 6.19 2.61
N PRO A 129 15.21 5.74 2.74
CA PRO A 129 16.20 5.86 1.67
C PRO A 129 15.78 5.08 0.42
N GLY A 130 16.46 5.31 -0.70
CA GLY A 130 16.15 4.69 -1.98
C GLY A 130 16.25 3.16 -1.98
N HIS A 131 17.14 2.63 -1.16
CA HIS A 131 17.29 1.22 -0.82
C HIS A 131 17.29 1.10 0.71
N PRO A 132 16.68 0.06 1.30
CA PRO A 132 16.72 -0.12 2.75
C PRO A 132 18.16 -0.22 3.26
N GLU A 133 18.43 0.45 4.37
CA GLU A 133 19.72 0.48 5.04
C GLU A 133 19.59 -0.06 6.46
N VAL A 134 20.70 -0.50 7.07
CA VAL A 134 20.72 -1.09 8.43
C VAL A 134 20.23 -0.09 9.49
N HIS A 135 20.55 1.15 9.31
CA HIS A 135 20.07 2.28 10.07
C HIS A 135 19.75 3.36 9.04
N PRO A 136 18.62 3.78 8.87
CA PRO A 136 17.54 4.32 9.69
C PRO A 136 16.22 3.54 9.63
N THR A 137 16.16 2.40 9.01
CA THR A 137 14.89 1.67 8.82
C THR A 137 14.80 0.44 9.72
#